data_0343225bc25f0a5b7388947a44dd7a38
#
_entry.id   0343225bc25f0a5b7388947a44dd7a38
#
_cell.length_a   1.000
_cell.length_b   1.000
_cell.length_c   1.000
_cell.angle_alpha   90.00
_cell.angle_beta   90.00
_cell.angle_gamma   90.00
#
_symmetry.space_group_name_H-M   'P 1'
#
loop_
_entity.id
_entity.type
_entity.pdbx_description
1 polymer ?
#
loop_
_entity_poly.entity_id
_entity_poly.type
_entity_poly.pdbx_seq_one_letter_code
_entity_poly.pdbx_strand_id
1 'polypeptide(L)'
;VNVHTDSNGRIIGGSGGHTDVAEEAKLTVIVAPLTRARMSIVVDKVITTSTPGSSVDLLVTQYGIAVNPARPDLKQKLAAARLPVKDIRELRKLALQINGPAAAYVRHSDRVVAKVMGRDGKLQDEIYVVE
;
A
#
# COMPACT_ATOMS: atom_id res chain seq x y z
N VAL A 1 1.35 -0.10 -3.23
CA VAL A 1 2.02 0.66 -2.15
C VAL A 1 2.17 2.10 -2.58
N ASN A 2 2.01 3.03 -1.65
CA ASN A 2 2.17 4.46 -1.91
C ASN A 2 3.64 4.88 -1.86
N VAL A 3 4.00 5.89 -2.63
CA VAL A 3 5.27 6.60 -2.45
C VAL A 3 5.31 7.26 -1.06
N HIS A 4 6.50 7.45 -0.51
CA HIS A 4 6.64 8.06 0.82
C HIS A 4 6.18 9.51 0.83
N THR A 5 5.14 9.80 1.60
CA THR A 5 4.59 11.13 1.77
C THR A 5 4.56 11.53 3.25
N ASP A 6 4.65 12.84 3.51
CA ASP A 6 4.35 13.41 4.81
C ASP A 6 2.82 13.53 5.02
N SER A 7 2.41 14.06 6.17
CA SER A 7 0.99 14.29 6.51
C SER A 7 0.31 15.31 5.60
N ASN A 8 1.07 16.12 4.88
CA ASN A 8 0.56 17.11 3.94
C ASN A 8 0.52 16.59 2.50
N GLY A 9 0.84 15.31 2.29
CA GLY A 9 0.86 14.69 0.97
C GLY A 9 2.09 15.04 0.12
N ARG A 10 3.08 15.74 0.69
CA ARG A 10 4.34 16.03 -0.01
C ARG A 10 5.19 14.77 -0.08
N ILE A 11 5.80 14.53 -1.22
CA ILE A 11 6.72 13.43 -1.40
C ILE A 11 8.04 13.75 -0.70
N ILE A 12 8.46 12.86 0.20
CA ILE A 12 9.67 13.00 1.01
C ILE A 12 10.71 11.92 0.71
N GLY A 13 10.43 11.01 -0.19
CA GLY A 13 11.35 9.95 -0.59
C GLY A 13 10.85 9.20 -1.81
N GLY A 14 11.77 8.54 -2.49
CA GLY A 14 11.45 7.68 -3.63
C GLY A 14 11.04 6.27 -3.22
N SER A 15 10.68 5.44 -4.19
CA SER A 15 10.36 4.02 -3.99
C SER A 15 11.61 3.17 -3.69
N GLY A 16 12.80 3.65 -4.03
CA GLY A 16 14.02 2.83 -3.99
C GLY A 16 13.87 1.57 -4.85
N GLY A 17 14.53 0.49 -4.46
CA GLY A 17 14.41 -0.83 -5.10
C GLY A 17 13.20 -1.65 -4.66
N HIS A 18 12.25 -1.08 -3.94
CA HIS A 18 11.11 -1.81 -3.37
C HIS A 18 10.24 -2.46 -4.44
N THR A 19 9.95 -1.73 -5.51
CA THR A 19 9.15 -2.23 -6.63
C THR A 19 9.85 -3.38 -7.36
N ASP A 20 11.13 -3.19 -7.70
CA ASP A 20 11.93 -4.19 -8.42
C ASP A 20 12.01 -5.50 -7.64
N VAL A 21 12.24 -5.40 -6.33
CA VAL A 21 12.26 -6.59 -5.44
C VAL A 21 10.89 -7.25 -5.39
N ALA A 22 9.82 -6.48 -5.30
CA ALA A 22 8.46 -7.00 -5.21
C ALA A 22 8.02 -7.70 -6.50
N GLU A 23 8.43 -7.19 -7.66
CA GLU A 23 8.06 -7.77 -8.96
C GLU A 23 8.79 -9.08 -9.27
N GLU A 24 10.04 -9.24 -8.79
CA GLU A 24 10.87 -10.41 -9.04
C GLU A 24 10.78 -11.50 -7.96
N ALA A 25 10.24 -11.17 -6.80
CA ALA A 25 10.14 -12.12 -5.70
C ALA A 25 9.06 -13.18 -5.94
N LYS A 26 9.35 -14.43 -5.55
CA LYS A 26 8.34 -15.52 -5.57
C LYS A 26 7.20 -15.29 -4.57
N LEU A 27 7.47 -14.53 -3.53
CA LEU A 27 6.52 -14.15 -2.49
C LEU A 27 6.90 -12.78 -1.94
N THR A 28 5.98 -11.83 -2.07
CA THR A 28 6.14 -10.49 -1.51
C THR A 28 5.23 -10.30 -0.32
N VAL A 29 5.83 -10.09 0.84
CA VAL A 29 5.14 -9.89 2.11
C VAL A 29 5.44 -8.49 2.64
N ILE A 30 4.41 -7.67 2.78
CA ILE A 30 4.51 -6.39 3.49
C ILE A 30 4.16 -6.64 4.95
N VAL A 31 5.05 -6.28 5.85
CA VAL A 31 4.82 -6.29 7.30
C VAL A 31 4.74 -4.85 7.78
N ALA A 32 3.59 -4.47 8.31
CA ALA A 32 3.37 -3.11 8.78
C ALA A 32 2.37 -3.08 9.94
N PRO A 33 2.50 -2.13 10.88
CA PRO A 33 1.43 -1.90 11.85
C PRO A 33 0.18 -1.41 11.11
N LEU A 34 -1.00 -1.75 11.60
CA LEU A 34 -2.27 -1.31 10.97
C LEU A 34 -2.43 0.21 11.02
N THR A 35 -1.87 0.83 12.05
CA THR A 35 -1.90 2.29 12.25
C THR A 35 -0.51 2.79 12.67
N ARG A 36 -0.14 3.97 12.21
CA ARG A 36 1.12 4.63 12.56
C ARG A 36 0.87 6.13 12.78
N ALA A 37 1.24 6.64 13.95
CA ALA A 37 1.13 8.07 14.29
C ALA A 37 -0.24 8.67 13.91
N ARG A 38 -1.34 8.03 14.31
CA ARG A 38 -2.73 8.40 13.97
C ARG A 38 -3.11 8.32 12.49
N MET A 39 -2.29 7.66 11.68
CA MET A 39 -2.62 7.39 10.28
C MET A 39 -2.92 5.92 10.08
N SER A 40 -3.92 5.64 9.26
CA SER A 40 -4.18 4.29 8.77
C SER A 40 -3.12 3.90 7.73
N ILE A 41 -2.57 2.71 7.84
CA ILE A 41 -1.65 2.17 6.82
C ILE A 41 -2.46 1.61 5.62
N VAL A 42 -3.69 1.15 5.88
CA VAL A 42 -4.59 0.68 4.83
C VAL A 42 -5.55 1.80 4.47
N VAL A 43 -5.48 2.27 3.24
CA VAL A 43 -6.29 3.36 2.71
C VAL A 43 -7.13 2.89 1.51
N ASP A 44 -8.17 3.65 1.13
CA ASP A 44 -9.00 3.33 -0.04
C ASP A 44 -8.22 3.44 -1.34
N LYS A 45 -7.47 4.51 -1.45
CA LYS A 45 -6.68 4.83 -2.63
C LYS A 45 -5.35 5.45 -2.18
N VAL A 46 -4.27 4.97 -2.76
CA VAL A 46 -2.95 5.60 -2.58
C VAL A 46 -2.88 6.86 -3.46
N ILE A 47 -2.06 7.82 -3.04
CA ILE A 47 -1.88 9.08 -3.78
C ILE A 47 -1.09 8.80 -5.06
N THR A 48 0.05 8.16 -4.92
CA THR A 48 0.93 7.78 -6.04
C THR A 48 1.41 6.36 -5.84
N THR A 49 1.15 5.50 -6.82
CA THR A 49 1.53 4.09 -6.76
C THR A 49 3.03 3.94 -7.04
N SER A 50 3.80 3.54 -6.05
CA SER A 50 5.21 3.18 -6.24
C SER A 50 5.41 1.69 -6.48
N THR A 51 4.55 0.84 -5.91
CA THR A 51 4.59 -0.61 -6.09
C THR A 51 3.20 -1.09 -6.43
N PRO A 52 3.01 -1.70 -7.61
CA PRO A 52 1.70 -2.20 -8.02
C PRO A 52 1.15 -3.24 -7.05
N GLY A 53 -0.16 -3.23 -6.84
CA GLY A 53 -0.82 -4.20 -5.97
C GLY A 53 -0.69 -5.65 -6.49
N SER A 54 -0.50 -5.83 -7.79
CA SER A 54 -0.28 -7.13 -8.43
C SER A 54 1.01 -7.81 -7.99
N SER A 55 2.02 -7.06 -7.55
CA SER A 55 3.30 -7.59 -7.09
C SER A 55 3.37 -7.84 -5.58
N VAL A 56 2.27 -7.59 -4.84
CA VAL A 56 2.20 -7.80 -3.39
C VAL A 56 1.27 -8.96 -3.09
N ASP A 57 1.77 -10.02 -2.46
CA ASP A 57 0.98 -11.21 -2.13
C ASP A 57 0.26 -11.10 -0.78
N LEU A 58 0.94 -10.58 0.24
CA LEU A 58 0.44 -10.53 1.61
C LEU A 58 0.70 -9.18 2.26
N LEU A 59 -0.25 -8.74 3.08
CA LEU A 59 -0.06 -7.69 4.08
C LEU A 59 -0.27 -8.30 5.47
N VAL A 60 0.78 -8.29 6.27
CA VAL A 60 0.76 -8.80 7.66
C VAL A 60 0.72 -7.63 8.62
N THR A 61 -0.28 -7.63 9.48
CA THR A 61 -0.45 -6.66 10.57
C THR A 61 -0.63 -7.38 11.90
N GLN A 62 -0.55 -6.65 13.01
CA GLN A 62 -0.85 -7.21 14.34
C GLN A 62 -2.34 -7.63 14.51
N TYR A 63 -3.21 -7.29 13.57
CA TYR A 63 -4.65 -7.60 13.61
C TYR A 63 -5.09 -8.65 12.60
N GLY A 64 -4.18 -9.10 11.75
CA GLY A 64 -4.47 -10.15 10.76
C GLY A 64 -3.66 -10.01 9.49
N ILE A 65 -3.85 -10.96 8.60
CA ILE A 65 -3.13 -11.11 7.35
C ILE A 65 -4.12 -10.93 6.20
N ALA A 66 -3.91 -9.91 5.39
CA ALA A 66 -4.63 -9.77 4.12
C ALA A 66 -3.85 -10.47 3.01
N VAL A 67 -4.57 -11.23 2.20
CA VAL A 67 -4.03 -11.98 1.06
C VAL A 67 -4.52 -11.34 -0.22
N ASN A 68 -3.63 -11.16 -1.20
CA ASN A 68 -4.00 -10.71 -2.52
C ASN A 68 -5.08 -11.63 -3.12
N PRO A 69 -6.20 -11.11 -3.64
CA PRO A 69 -7.24 -11.93 -4.27
C PRO A 69 -6.73 -12.82 -5.42
N ALA A 70 -5.65 -12.41 -6.09
CA ALA A 70 -5.00 -13.21 -7.13
C ALA A 70 -4.23 -14.45 -6.60
N ARG A 71 -4.13 -14.60 -5.28
CA ARG A 71 -3.39 -15.70 -4.62
C ARG A 71 -4.30 -16.57 -3.74
N PRO A 72 -5.31 -17.25 -4.32
CA PRO A 72 -6.20 -18.15 -3.58
C PRO A 72 -5.45 -19.33 -2.95
N ASP A 73 -4.33 -19.75 -3.55
CA ASP A 73 -3.43 -20.77 -3.03
C ASP A 73 -2.87 -20.40 -1.66
N LEU A 74 -2.39 -19.17 -1.50
CA LEU A 74 -1.89 -18.66 -0.22
C LEU A 74 -3.00 -18.54 0.81
N LYS A 75 -4.18 -18.05 0.39
CA LYS A 75 -5.32 -17.92 1.29
C LYS A 75 -5.71 -19.26 1.91
N GLN A 76 -5.77 -20.34 1.11
CA GLN A 76 -6.07 -21.69 1.58
C GLN A 76 -4.99 -22.23 2.54
N LYS A 77 -3.71 -22.06 2.18
CA LYS A 77 -2.58 -22.51 3.01
C LYS A 77 -2.57 -21.82 4.38
N LEU A 78 -2.77 -20.51 4.41
CA LEU A 78 -2.78 -19.73 5.65
C LEU A 78 -4.00 -20.08 6.52
N ALA A 79 -5.18 -20.29 5.91
CA ALA A 79 -6.38 -20.73 6.62
C ALA A 79 -6.21 -22.15 7.20
N ALA A 80 -5.63 -23.09 6.43
CA ALA A 80 -5.33 -24.44 6.91
C ALA A 80 -4.33 -24.43 8.09
N ALA A 81 -3.39 -23.48 8.08
CA ALA A 81 -2.46 -23.24 9.18
C ALA A 81 -3.09 -22.48 10.36
N ARG A 82 -4.40 -22.19 10.32
CA ARG A 82 -5.16 -21.45 11.34
C ARG A 82 -4.62 -20.05 11.62
N LEU A 83 -4.00 -19.43 10.63
CA LEU A 83 -3.53 -18.05 10.73
C LEU A 83 -4.71 -17.08 10.56
N PRO A 84 -4.66 -15.89 11.18
CA PRO A 84 -5.77 -14.93 11.21
C PRO A 84 -5.91 -14.21 9.86
N VAL A 85 -6.37 -14.91 8.84
CA VAL A 85 -6.64 -14.33 7.51
C VAL A 85 -7.85 -13.43 7.59
N LYS A 86 -7.73 -12.20 7.06
CA LYS A 86 -8.78 -11.20 7.00
C LYS A 86 -8.88 -10.57 5.61
N ASP A 87 -10.04 -10.05 5.27
CA ASP A 87 -10.17 -9.17 4.12
C ASP A 87 -9.47 -7.83 4.41
N ILE A 88 -8.78 -7.28 3.42
CA ILE A 88 -8.10 -5.98 3.57
C ILE A 88 -9.07 -4.85 3.94
N ARG A 89 -10.33 -4.95 3.50
CA ARG A 89 -11.40 -4.00 3.85
C ARG A 89 -11.77 -4.07 5.33
N GLU A 90 -11.71 -5.26 5.93
CA GLU A 90 -11.91 -5.43 7.39
C GLU A 90 -10.78 -4.76 8.16
N LEU A 91 -9.52 -4.95 7.72
CA LEU A 91 -8.37 -4.26 8.32
C LEU A 91 -8.51 -2.75 8.20
N ARG A 92 -8.94 -2.25 7.04
CA ARG A 92 -9.21 -0.82 6.85
C ARG A 92 -10.30 -0.32 7.81
N LYS A 93 -11.43 -1.03 7.91
CA LYS A 93 -12.51 -0.66 8.82
C LYS A 93 -12.03 -0.58 10.27
N LEU A 94 -11.23 -1.53 10.70
CA LEU A 94 -10.62 -1.53 12.03
C LEU A 94 -9.68 -0.32 12.22
N ALA A 95 -8.85 -0.01 11.22
CA ALA A 95 -7.97 1.16 11.28
C ALA A 95 -8.74 2.47 11.45
N LEU A 96 -9.87 2.61 10.74
CA LEU A 96 -10.77 3.77 10.88
C LEU A 96 -11.44 3.83 12.26
N GLN A 97 -11.78 2.70 12.86
CA GLN A 97 -12.33 2.65 14.23
C GLN A 97 -11.28 3.09 15.27
N ILE A 98 -10.01 2.77 15.05
CA ILE A 98 -8.92 3.13 15.97
C ILE A 98 -8.54 4.62 15.83
N ASN A 99 -8.40 5.12 14.62
CA ASN A 99 -7.83 6.44 14.36
C ASN A 99 -8.86 7.50 13.97
N GLY A 100 -10.09 7.09 13.69
CA GLY A 100 -11.06 7.97 13.03
C GLY A 100 -10.77 8.13 11.52
N PRO A 101 -11.53 8.99 10.83
CA PRO A 101 -11.33 9.27 9.42
C PRO A 101 -9.95 9.89 9.19
N ALA A 102 -9.34 9.58 8.05
CA ALA A 102 -8.10 10.23 7.63
C ALA A 102 -8.30 11.74 7.53
N ALA A 103 -7.24 12.50 7.80
CA ALA A 103 -7.24 13.92 7.53
C ALA A 103 -7.64 14.19 6.07
N ALA A 104 -8.27 15.33 5.82
CA ALA A 104 -8.68 15.71 4.48
C ALA A 104 -7.48 15.63 3.51
N TYR A 105 -7.74 15.10 2.34
CA TYR A 105 -6.75 15.00 1.28
C TYR A 105 -6.16 16.34 0.94
N VAL A 106 -4.85 16.40 0.82
CA VAL A 106 -4.17 17.56 0.23
C VAL A 106 -4.55 17.65 -1.24
N ARG A 107 -4.94 18.82 -1.68
CA ARG A 107 -5.26 19.05 -3.09
C ARG A 107 -3.99 19.02 -3.93
N HIS A 108 -4.01 18.21 -4.96
CA HIS A 108 -2.98 18.17 -5.99
C HIS A 108 -3.47 18.97 -7.21
N SER A 109 -2.59 19.72 -7.82
CA SER A 109 -2.85 20.37 -9.11
C SER A 109 -2.77 19.33 -10.24
N ASP A 110 -3.15 19.74 -11.45
CA ASP A 110 -3.00 18.91 -12.64
C ASP A 110 -1.56 18.93 -13.22
N ARG A 111 -0.64 19.67 -12.58
CA ARG A 111 0.74 19.80 -13.05
C ARG A 111 1.61 18.64 -12.56
N VAL A 112 2.03 17.82 -13.50
CA VAL A 112 2.97 16.72 -13.26
C VAL A 112 4.37 17.27 -13.04
N VAL A 113 5.06 16.85 -11.98
CA VAL A 113 6.44 17.23 -11.64
C VAL A 113 7.42 16.08 -11.76
N ALA A 114 6.95 14.84 -11.67
CA ALA A 114 7.78 13.66 -11.87
C ALA A 114 6.92 12.46 -12.33
N LYS A 115 7.58 11.44 -12.86
CA LYS A 115 6.96 10.20 -13.30
C LYS A 115 7.55 9.03 -12.51
N VAL A 116 6.69 8.10 -12.13
CA VAL A 116 7.10 6.81 -11.56
C VAL A 116 7.19 5.82 -12.72
N MET A 117 8.41 5.38 -13.00
CA MET A 117 8.68 4.44 -14.09
C MET A 117 8.89 3.04 -13.52
N GLY A 118 8.28 2.06 -14.13
CA GLY A 118 8.57 0.66 -13.88
C GLY A 118 9.93 0.25 -14.45
N ARG A 119 10.45 -0.88 -13.98
CA ARG A 119 11.70 -1.46 -14.46
C ARG A 119 11.66 -1.79 -15.97
N ASP A 120 10.49 -2.11 -16.49
CA ASP A 120 10.24 -2.34 -17.91
C ASP A 120 10.18 -1.04 -18.75
N GLY A 121 10.43 0.11 -18.13
CA GLY A 121 10.38 1.42 -18.76
C GLY A 121 8.97 1.96 -18.99
N LYS A 122 7.92 1.29 -18.52
CA LYS A 122 6.55 1.79 -18.62
C LYS A 122 6.21 2.75 -17.50
N LEU A 123 5.36 3.71 -17.81
CA LEU A 123 4.79 4.63 -16.84
C LEU A 123 3.88 3.86 -15.87
N GLN A 124 4.18 3.90 -14.58
CA GLN A 124 3.35 3.33 -13.52
C GLN A 124 2.38 4.36 -12.95
N ASP A 125 2.87 5.56 -12.64
CA ASP A 125 2.07 6.64 -12.08
C ASP A 125 2.76 8.00 -12.27
N GLU A 126 2.07 9.08 -11.93
CA GLU A 126 2.57 10.45 -12.01
C GLU A 126 2.51 11.14 -10.66
N ILE A 127 3.42 12.07 -10.45
CA ILE A 127 3.53 12.87 -9.24
C ILE A 127 3.12 14.29 -9.57
N TYR A 128 2.15 14.79 -8.85
CA TYR A 128 1.55 16.10 -9.06
C TYR A 128 2.01 17.12 -8.02
N VAL A 129 2.02 18.39 -8.38
CA VAL A 129 2.27 19.50 -7.44
C VAL A 129 1.19 19.49 -6.35
N VAL A 130 1.61 19.68 -5.12
CA VAL A 130 0.72 19.95 -3.98
C VAL A 130 0.45 21.47 -3.94
N GLU A 131 -0.83 21.86 -3.91
CA GLU A 131 -1.29 23.25 -3.78
C GLU A 131 -1.46 23.65 -2.31
#